data_0e552339d7be4621859691ed20d87659
#
_entry.id   0e552339d7be4621859691ed20d87659
#
_cell.length_a   1.000
_cell.length_b   1.000
_cell.length_c   1.000
_cell.angle_alpha   90.00
_cell.angle_beta   90.00
_cell.angle_gamma   90.00
#
_symmetry.space_group_name_H-M   'P 1'
#
loop_
_entity.id
_entity.type
_entity.pdbx_description
1 polymer ?
#
loop_
_entity_poly.entity_id
_entity_poly.type
_entity_poly.pdbx_seq_one_letter_code
_entity_poly.pdbx_strand_id
1 'polypeptide(L)'
;QKEEVGRTDGYKTTEQSPYQAHPLDGPPTFSRYDAQGPLVVRVFSFSYKKGIPEDTSGNGGGYVFDCRSTHNPGRYEPYKKLTGLDEPVIRFLEDDGEILTFLESVYKLADAHVVRYLQRGFTNLMFCFGCTGGQHRSVYSAQHLAEHLHKKFGIEVHICHREQAIEQVLTPGRAMIFAAGLGTRLKPITDTMPKALVPVNGKPLLEYQLEKLKAAGFTDIVINVHHFADMIEEFKLDTSYKYPH
;
A
#
# COMPACT_ATOMS: atom_id res chain seq x y z
N GLN A 1 13.40 64.71 1.32
CA GLN A 1 12.95 63.84 0.23
C GLN A 1 13.63 62.52 0.42
N LYS A 2 12.87 61.48 0.85
CA LYS A 2 13.30 60.07 0.94
C LYS A 2 12.64 59.36 -0.22
N GLU A 3 13.42 58.82 -1.13
CA GLU A 3 12.97 57.90 -2.18
C GLU A 3 12.78 56.50 -1.57
N GLU A 4 11.56 55.96 -1.67
CA GLU A 4 11.25 54.58 -1.46
C GLU A 4 11.65 53.76 -2.68
N VAL A 5 12.60 52.83 -2.51
CA VAL A 5 12.95 51.83 -3.51
C VAL A 5 12.00 50.63 -3.33
N GLY A 6 10.98 50.57 -4.15
CA GLY A 6 10.10 49.39 -4.25
C GLY A 6 10.83 48.25 -4.95
N ARG A 7 11.09 47.17 -4.22
CA ARG A 7 11.56 45.88 -4.76
C ARG A 7 10.35 45.05 -5.18
N THR A 8 10.07 45.01 -6.47
CA THR A 8 9.17 44.07 -7.04
C THR A 8 9.97 42.85 -7.52
N ASP A 9 10.02 41.83 -6.70
CA ASP A 9 10.55 40.53 -7.13
C ASP A 9 9.50 39.87 -8.03
N GLY A 10 9.65 40.09 -9.34
CA GLY A 10 8.88 39.41 -10.37
C GLY A 10 9.31 37.95 -10.48
N TYR A 11 8.56 37.04 -9.89
CA TYR A 11 8.62 35.64 -10.25
C TYR A 11 8.14 35.52 -11.70
N LYS A 12 9.09 35.37 -12.62
CA LYS A 12 8.77 34.89 -13.98
C LYS A 12 8.37 33.45 -13.85
N THR A 13 7.08 33.16 -13.99
CA THR A 13 6.57 31.84 -14.31
C THR A 13 7.12 31.46 -15.67
N THR A 14 8.20 30.67 -15.69
CA THR A 14 8.61 29.98 -16.91
C THR A 14 7.60 28.86 -17.13
N GLU A 15 6.62 29.15 -17.96
CA GLU A 15 5.84 28.13 -18.65
C GLU A 15 6.81 27.32 -19.50
N GLN A 16 6.98 26.09 -19.14
CA GLN A 16 7.36 24.87 -19.85
C GLN A 16 8.27 24.04 -18.96
N SER A 17 7.67 23.07 -18.30
CA SER A 17 8.41 21.93 -17.77
C SER A 17 9.16 21.28 -18.92
N PRO A 18 10.49 21.04 -18.83
CA PRO A 18 11.25 20.32 -19.86
C PRO A 18 10.89 18.83 -19.89
N TYR A 19 9.86 18.43 -19.16
CA TYR A 19 9.36 17.05 -19.10
C TYR A 19 8.46 16.81 -20.31
N GLN A 20 9.02 16.21 -21.35
CA GLN A 20 8.20 15.56 -22.36
C GLN A 20 7.69 14.24 -21.76
N ALA A 21 6.38 14.10 -21.59
CA ALA A 21 5.75 12.88 -21.16
C ALA A 21 6.29 11.70 -21.96
N HIS A 22 6.83 10.69 -21.28
CA HIS A 22 7.27 9.46 -21.92
C HIS A 22 6.03 8.76 -22.52
N PRO A 23 6.11 8.06 -23.65
CA PRO A 23 4.98 7.33 -24.23
C PRO A 23 4.31 6.32 -23.27
N LEU A 24 5.03 5.92 -22.21
CA LEU A 24 4.51 5.10 -21.11
C LEU A 24 3.90 5.94 -19.97
N ASP A 25 4.01 7.27 -20.02
CA ASP A 25 3.39 8.20 -19.09
C ASP A 25 1.97 8.61 -19.56
N GLY A 26 1.33 7.79 -20.39
CA GLY A 26 -0.12 7.85 -20.58
C GLY A 26 -0.79 7.88 -19.19
N PRO A 27 -2.02 8.43 -19.07
CA PRO A 27 -2.69 8.43 -17.79
C PRO A 27 -2.62 7.01 -17.26
N PRO A 28 -2.05 6.80 -16.04
CA PRO A 28 -1.93 5.47 -15.50
C PRO A 28 -3.30 4.84 -15.60
N THR A 29 -3.37 3.65 -16.18
CA THR A 29 -4.59 2.86 -16.31
C THR A 29 -5.25 2.61 -14.96
N PHE A 30 -4.48 2.87 -13.90
CA PHE A 30 -4.93 2.89 -12.54
C PHE A 30 -5.61 4.20 -12.26
N SER A 31 -6.81 4.13 -12.03
CA SER A 31 -7.46 5.02 -11.16
C SER A 31 -7.94 6.34 -11.67
N ARG A 32 -9.12 6.36 -11.60
CA ARG A 32 -9.77 7.56 -11.12
C ARG A 32 -9.49 7.65 -9.63
N TYR A 33 -8.77 8.69 -9.22
CA TYR A 33 -8.72 9.11 -7.85
C TYR A 33 -10.15 9.26 -7.33
N ASP A 34 -10.52 8.47 -6.32
CA ASP A 34 -11.79 8.58 -5.64
C ASP A 34 -11.57 9.34 -4.32
N ALA A 35 -12.06 10.58 -4.25
CA ALA A 35 -11.94 11.41 -3.06
C ALA A 35 -12.75 10.88 -1.86
N GLN A 36 -13.64 9.91 -2.07
CA GLN A 36 -14.49 9.33 -1.04
C GLN A 36 -14.25 7.84 -0.81
N GLY A 37 -13.36 7.25 -1.58
CA GLY A 37 -13.03 5.81 -1.52
C GLY A 37 -12.07 5.44 -0.39
N PRO A 38 -11.67 4.17 -0.30
CA PRO A 38 -10.62 3.72 0.60
C PRO A 38 -9.24 4.27 0.18
N LEU A 39 -8.27 4.19 1.10
CA LEU A 39 -6.90 4.57 0.78
C LEU A 39 -6.31 3.61 -0.27
N VAL A 40 -5.85 4.18 -1.38
CA VAL A 40 -5.03 3.51 -2.39
C VAL A 40 -3.62 4.07 -2.34
N VAL A 41 -2.64 3.19 -2.21
CA VAL A 41 -1.22 3.56 -2.25
C VAL A 41 -0.67 3.26 -3.64
N ARG A 42 0.01 4.23 -4.24
CA ARG A 42 0.69 4.08 -5.53
C ARG A 42 2.19 4.05 -5.31
N VAL A 43 2.85 3.03 -5.81
CA VAL A 43 4.30 2.83 -5.67
C VAL A 43 4.94 2.74 -7.05
N PHE A 44 5.89 3.62 -7.31
CA PHE A 44 6.59 3.70 -8.60
C PHE A 44 8.07 3.33 -8.44
N SER A 45 8.61 2.61 -9.41
CA SER A 45 10.05 2.57 -9.64
C SER A 45 10.40 3.35 -10.92
N PHE A 46 11.51 4.11 -10.89
CA PHE A 46 11.87 4.98 -12.01
C PHE A 46 13.38 5.18 -12.16
N SER A 47 13.76 5.67 -13.36
CA SER A 47 15.12 6.11 -13.67
C SER A 47 15.25 7.62 -13.48
N TYR A 48 16.23 8.06 -12.69
CA TYR A 48 16.55 9.50 -12.59
C TYR A 48 16.94 10.14 -13.94
N LYS A 49 17.41 9.34 -14.90
CA LYS A 49 17.71 9.83 -16.27
C LYS A 49 16.45 10.24 -17.03
N LYS A 50 15.29 9.72 -16.63
CA LYS A 50 14.00 9.99 -17.26
C LYS A 50 13.06 10.85 -16.41
N GLY A 51 13.54 11.32 -15.27
CA GLY A 51 12.78 12.18 -14.36
C GLY A 51 11.90 11.43 -13.37
N ILE A 52 11.41 12.16 -12.39
CA ILE A 52 10.53 11.65 -11.33
C ILE A 52 9.11 11.47 -11.91
N PRO A 53 8.39 10.37 -11.57
CA PRO A 53 6.99 10.21 -11.97
C PRO A 53 6.10 11.36 -11.48
N GLU A 54 5.20 11.80 -12.33
CA GLU A 54 4.24 12.85 -12.00
C GLU A 54 3.09 12.27 -11.16
N ASP A 55 2.62 13.08 -10.19
CA ASP A 55 1.43 12.74 -9.43
C ASP A 55 0.17 13.19 -10.15
N THR A 56 -0.64 12.23 -10.57
CA THR A 56 -1.93 12.48 -11.26
C THR A 56 -3.13 12.58 -10.30
N SER A 57 -2.91 12.46 -8.98
CA SER A 57 -3.99 12.56 -7.98
C SER A 57 -4.42 13.99 -7.67
N GLY A 58 -3.63 14.97 -8.07
CA GLY A 58 -3.83 16.38 -7.70
C GLY A 58 -3.25 16.77 -6.33
N ASN A 59 -2.63 15.81 -5.60
CA ASN A 59 -2.02 16.10 -4.28
C ASN A 59 -0.61 16.72 -4.38
N GLY A 60 -0.04 16.80 -5.60
CA GLY A 60 1.24 17.43 -5.85
C GLY A 60 2.46 16.53 -5.57
N GLY A 61 2.28 15.23 -5.45
CA GLY A 61 3.36 14.26 -5.27
C GLY A 61 3.29 13.45 -3.99
N GLY A 62 4.41 12.84 -3.64
CA GLY A 62 4.57 12.00 -2.47
C GLY A 62 6.04 11.84 -2.13
N TYR A 63 6.40 10.73 -1.50
CA TYR A 63 7.79 10.44 -1.19
C TYR A 63 8.58 10.06 -2.43
N VAL A 64 9.83 10.57 -2.51
CA VAL A 64 10.80 10.15 -3.51
C VAL A 64 12.05 9.65 -2.79
N PHE A 65 12.30 8.35 -2.90
CA PHE A 65 13.45 7.70 -2.27
C PHE A 65 14.54 7.44 -3.29
N ASP A 66 15.76 7.83 -2.95
CA ASP A 66 16.94 7.60 -3.78
C ASP A 66 17.66 6.31 -3.37
N CYS A 67 17.56 5.30 -4.23
CA CYS A 67 18.21 4.00 -4.01
C CYS A 67 19.67 3.97 -4.46
N ARG A 68 20.26 5.08 -4.93
CA ARG A 68 21.62 5.09 -5.50
C ARG A 68 22.71 4.94 -4.46
N SER A 69 22.40 5.14 -3.18
CA SER A 69 23.35 4.94 -2.07
C SER A 69 23.66 3.46 -1.81
N THR A 70 22.82 2.52 -2.27
CA THR A 70 23.00 1.09 -2.07
C THR A 70 23.80 0.44 -3.20
N HIS A 71 24.33 -0.75 -2.95
CA HIS A 71 25.17 -1.49 -3.90
C HIS A 71 24.44 -1.74 -5.22
N ASN A 72 25.16 -1.56 -6.34
CA ASN A 72 24.57 -1.56 -7.68
C ASN A 72 24.85 -2.86 -8.44
N PRO A 73 23.85 -3.77 -8.59
CA PRO A 73 24.03 -4.99 -9.38
C PRO A 73 24.39 -4.72 -10.85
N GLY A 74 23.90 -3.62 -11.40
CA GLY A 74 24.14 -3.25 -12.79
C GLY A 74 25.59 -2.99 -13.18
N ARG A 75 26.53 -2.97 -12.21
CA ARG A 75 27.97 -2.92 -12.48
C ARG A 75 28.54 -4.28 -12.95
N TYR A 76 27.82 -5.36 -12.74
CA TYR A 76 28.29 -6.73 -12.98
C TYR A 76 27.55 -7.36 -14.17
N GLU A 77 28.29 -7.96 -15.09
CA GLU A 77 27.75 -8.53 -16.34
C GLU A 77 26.57 -9.48 -16.13
N PRO A 78 26.58 -10.41 -15.15
CA PRO A 78 25.47 -11.35 -14.98
C PRO A 78 24.12 -10.70 -14.73
N TYR A 79 24.09 -9.47 -14.18
CA TYR A 79 22.86 -8.79 -13.76
C TYR A 79 22.39 -7.69 -14.71
N LYS A 80 23.21 -7.29 -15.71
CA LYS A 80 22.91 -6.13 -16.57
C LYS A 80 21.61 -6.23 -17.35
N LYS A 81 21.19 -7.45 -17.69
CA LYS A 81 19.95 -7.71 -18.44
C LYS A 81 18.76 -8.08 -17.55
N LEU A 82 19.01 -8.29 -16.27
CA LEU A 82 18.01 -8.65 -15.28
C LEU A 82 17.42 -7.41 -14.60
N THR A 83 16.34 -7.58 -13.89
CA THR A 83 15.65 -6.53 -13.13
C THR A 83 15.66 -6.83 -11.63
N GLY A 84 15.15 -5.90 -10.83
CA GLY A 84 14.94 -6.12 -9.40
C GLY A 84 13.88 -7.16 -9.04
N LEU A 85 13.17 -7.72 -10.02
CA LEU A 85 12.21 -8.81 -9.84
C LEU A 85 12.82 -10.19 -10.11
N ASP A 86 14.05 -10.25 -10.67
CA ASP A 86 14.71 -11.50 -11.00
C ASP A 86 15.50 -12.05 -9.83
N GLU A 87 15.32 -13.33 -9.53
CA GLU A 87 15.91 -14.03 -8.38
C GLU A 87 17.42 -13.80 -8.20
N PRO A 88 18.27 -13.83 -9.24
CA PRO A 88 19.70 -13.57 -9.06
C PRO A 88 20.01 -12.16 -8.56
N VAL A 89 19.21 -11.15 -8.97
CA VAL A 89 19.36 -9.77 -8.53
C VAL A 89 18.84 -9.61 -7.11
N ILE A 90 17.71 -10.24 -6.79
CA ILE A 90 17.14 -10.27 -5.44
C ILE A 90 18.18 -10.81 -4.46
N ARG A 91 18.74 -11.98 -4.72
CA ARG A 91 19.79 -12.58 -3.87
C ARG A 91 21.01 -11.68 -3.72
N PHE A 92 21.52 -11.12 -4.82
CA PHE A 92 22.64 -10.19 -4.75
C PHE A 92 22.38 -9.02 -3.80
N LEU A 93 21.19 -8.42 -3.87
CA LEU A 93 20.83 -7.28 -3.04
C LEU A 93 20.61 -7.66 -1.56
N GLU A 94 20.04 -8.84 -1.32
CA GLU A 94 19.79 -9.36 0.02
C GLU A 94 21.07 -9.83 0.72
N ASP A 95 21.95 -10.53 0.01
CA ASP A 95 23.24 -11.00 0.53
C ASP A 95 24.16 -9.83 0.89
N ASP A 96 24.13 -8.74 0.13
CA ASP A 96 24.86 -7.52 0.42
C ASP A 96 24.31 -6.77 1.65
N GLY A 97 22.99 -6.75 1.83
CA GLY A 97 22.27 -6.22 2.99
C GLY A 97 22.09 -4.72 3.03
N GLU A 98 22.77 -3.90 2.23
CA GLU A 98 22.62 -2.43 2.24
C GLU A 98 21.19 -2.00 1.91
N ILE A 99 20.56 -2.66 0.92
CA ILE A 99 19.18 -2.35 0.51
C ILE A 99 18.16 -2.73 1.58
N LEU A 100 18.44 -3.76 2.37
CA LEU A 100 17.57 -4.17 3.48
C LEU A 100 17.55 -3.11 4.59
N THR A 101 18.72 -2.60 4.97
CA THR A 101 18.86 -1.50 5.94
C THR A 101 18.17 -0.22 5.46
N PHE A 102 18.30 0.09 4.17
CA PHE A 102 17.58 1.20 3.54
C PHE A 102 16.06 1.00 3.65
N LEU A 103 15.54 -0.17 3.28
CA LEU A 103 14.11 -0.48 3.33
C LEU A 103 13.54 -0.50 4.74
N GLU A 104 14.27 -0.93 5.77
CA GLU A 104 13.83 -0.82 7.16
C GLU A 104 13.48 0.63 7.55
N SER A 105 14.29 1.58 7.12
CA SER A 105 14.04 3.01 7.35
C SER A 105 12.83 3.51 6.57
N VAL A 106 12.68 3.07 5.32
CA VAL A 106 11.53 3.41 4.46
C VAL A 106 10.24 2.84 5.05
N TYR A 107 10.24 1.58 5.51
CA TYR A 107 9.06 0.96 6.11
C TYR A 107 8.56 1.73 7.33
N LYS A 108 9.46 2.18 8.22
CA LYS A 108 9.07 2.98 9.39
C LYS A 108 8.37 4.28 9.01
N LEU A 109 8.89 4.98 8.00
CA LEU A 109 8.30 6.21 7.48
C LEU A 109 6.94 5.94 6.81
N ALA A 110 6.90 4.95 5.94
CA ALA A 110 5.70 4.61 5.18
C ALA A 110 4.57 4.13 6.09
N ASP A 111 4.87 3.26 7.06
CA ASP A 111 3.91 2.75 8.03
C ASP A 111 3.26 3.87 8.84
N ALA A 112 4.07 4.79 9.38
CA ALA A 112 3.57 5.92 10.15
C ALA A 112 2.66 6.82 9.30
N HIS A 113 3.00 7.01 8.03
CA HIS A 113 2.22 7.82 7.10
C HIS A 113 0.89 7.15 6.73
N VAL A 114 0.92 5.85 6.41
CA VAL A 114 -0.29 5.08 6.10
C VAL A 114 -1.26 5.06 7.28
N VAL A 115 -0.77 4.79 8.51
CA VAL A 115 -1.61 4.86 9.72
C VAL A 115 -2.30 6.22 9.83
N ARG A 116 -1.55 7.30 9.63
CA ARG A 116 -2.11 8.66 9.74
C ARG A 116 -3.12 8.96 8.64
N TYR A 117 -2.89 8.48 7.43
CA TYR A 117 -3.81 8.66 6.31
C TYR A 117 -5.12 7.90 6.51
N LEU A 118 -5.04 6.64 6.97
CA LEU A 118 -6.22 5.85 7.34
C LEU A 118 -7.06 6.54 8.43
N GLN A 119 -6.41 7.07 9.48
CA GLN A 119 -7.11 7.81 10.55
C GLN A 119 -7.80 9.08 10.06
N ARG A 120 -7.26 9.73 9.03
CA ARG A 120 -7.80 10.98 8.47
C ARG A 120 -8.77 10.78 7.30
N GLY A 121 -8.96 9.54 6.84
CA GLY A 121 -9.80 9.24 5.69
C GLY A 121 -9.23 9.75 4.37
N PHE A 122 -7.89 9.88 4.24
CA PHE A 122 -7.27 10.21 2.97
C PHE A 122 -7.27 9.00 2.04
N THR A 123 -7.44 9.24 0.75
CA THR A 123 -7.72 8.20 -0.24
C THR A 123 -6.56 7.95 -1.20
N ASN A 124 -5.48 8.74 -1.13
CA ASN A 124 -4.35 8.60 -2.04
C ASN A 124 -3.01 8.91 -1.36
N LEU A 125 -2.02 8.04 -1.58
CA LEU A 125 -0.65 8.22 -1.11
C LEU A 125 0.31 7.69 -2.17
N MET A 126 1.41 8.41 -2.44
CA MET A 126 2.37 8.07 -3.48
C MET A 126 3.77 7.89 -2.92
N PHE A 127 4.44 6.82 -3.35
CA PHE A 127 5.86 6.57 -3.09
C PHE A 127 6.59 6.31 -4.40
N CYS A 128 7.74 6.91 -4.60
CA CYS A 128 8.58 6.73 -5.76
C CYS A 128 9.98 6.28 -5.34
N PHE A 129 10.51 5.28 -6.03
CA PHE A 129 11.88 4.78 -5.83
C PHE A 129 12.70 5.00 -7.09
N GLY A 130 13.77 5.78 -6.97
CA GLY A 130 14.65 6.12 -8.07
C GLY A 130 16.02 5.47 -7.97
N CYS A 131 16.54 4.97 -9.08
CA CYS A 131 17.95 4.66 -9.23
C CYS A 131 18.45 5.14 -10.59
N THR A 132 19.72 4.97 -10.92
CA THR A 132 20.29 5.52 -12.16
C THR A 132 19.57 5.02 -13.41
N GLY A 133 19.34 3.71 -13.52
CA GLY A 133 18.71 3.08 -14.68
C GLY A 133 17.25 2.67 -14.48
N GLY A 134 16.70 2.78 -13.27
CA GLY A 134 15.32 2.34 -12.99
C GLY A 134 15.09 0.83 -13.14
N GLN A 135 16.15 0.00 -13.03
CA GLN A 135 16.08 -1.40 -13.42
C GLN A 135 16.22 -2.40 -12.27
N HIS A 136 17.11 -2.14 -11.29
CA HIS A 136 17.42 -3.10 -10.23
C HIS A 136 16.93 -2.60 -8.86
N ARG A 137 17.68 -1.71 -8.20
CA ARG A 137 17.45 -1.24 -6.83
C ARG A 137 16.10 -0.56 -6.63
N SER A 138 15.70 0.29 -7.57
CA SER A 138 14.39 0.97 -7.52
C SER A 138 13.23 -0.01 -7.69
N VAL A 139 13.36 -0.98 -8.60
CA VAL A 139 12.36 -2.02 -8.85
C VAL A 139 12.19 -2.91 -7.61
N TYR A 140 13.30 -3.43 -7.07
CA TYR A 140 13.30 -4.21 -5.85
C TYR A 140 12.64 -3.45 -4.69
N SER A 141 13.07 -2.21 -4.46
CA SER A 141 12.56 -1.41 -3.33
C SER A 141 11.08 -1.08 -3.46
N ALA A 142 10.61 -0.73 -4.66
CA ALA A 142 9.22 -0.43 -4.92
C ALA A 142 8.33 -1.66 -4.70
N GLN A 143 8.74 -2.83 -5.22
CA GLN A 143 8.01 -4.08 -5.06
C GLN A 143 7.87 -4.45 -3.58
N HIS A 144 8.98 -4.42 -2.85
CA HIS A 144 9.00 -4.81 -1.43
C HIS A 144 8.21 -3.84 -0.53
N LEU A 145 8.25 -2.52 -0.79
CA LEU A 145 7.38 -1.60 -0.05
C LEU A 145 5.90 -1.86 -0.34
N ALA A 146 5.55 -2.08 -1.59
CA ALA A 146 4.16 -2.34 -1.97
C ALA A 146 3.61 -3.60 -1.29
N GLU A 147 4.35 -4.69 -1.33
CA GLU A 147 4.00 -5.95 -0.67
C GLU A 147 3.92 -5.80 0.85
N HIS A 148 4.88 -5.07 1.46
CA HIS A 148 4.88 -4.78 2.89
C HIS A 148 3.61 -4.03 3.32
N LEU A 149 3.25 -2.94 2.62
CA LEU A 149 2.08 -2.13 2.95
C LEU A 149 0.78 -2.90 2.73
N HIS A 150 0.68 -3.62 1.61
CA HIS A 150 -0.47 -4.47 1.33
C HIS A 150 -0.66 -5.54 2.40
N LYS A 151 0.40 -6.28 2.73
CA LYS A 151 0.36 -7.35 3.74
C LYS A 151 0.05 -6.83 5.14
N LYS A 152 0.64 -5.69 5.52
CA LYS A 152 0.52 -5.14 6.88
C LYS A 152 -0.82 -4.46 7.14
N PHE A 153 -1.31 -3.68 6.18
CA PHE A 153 -2.49 -2.85 6.35
C PHE A 153 -3.72 -3.36 5.58
N GLY A 154 -3.55 -4.34 4.69
CA GLY A 154 -4.61 -4.86 3.85
C GLY A 154 -5.23 -3.81 2.93
N ILE A 155 -4.46 -2.81 2.54
CA ILE A 155 -4.88 -1.75 1.63
C ILE A 155 -4.59 -2.13 0.18
N GLU A 156 -5.31 -1.50 -0.75
CA GLU A 156 -5.01 -1.61 -2.17
C GLU A 156 -3.71 -0.88 -2.50
N VAL A 157 -2.82 -1.54 -3.23
CA VAL A 157 -1.54 -0.96 -3.65
C VAL A 157 -1.35 -1.15 -5.15
N HIS A 158 -1.14 -0.05 -5.86
CA HIS A 158 -0.80 -0.04 -7.27
C HIS A 158 0.70 0.10 -7.45
N ILE A 159 1.30 -0.82 -8.18
CA ILE A 159 2.74 -0.83 -8.47
C ILE A 159 2.94 -0.51 -9.94
N CYS A 160 3.83 0.43 -10.23
CA CYS A 160 4.25 0.74 -11.59
C CYS A 160 5.79 0.73 -11.67
N HIS A 161 6.35 -0.30 -12.33
CA HIS A 161 7.75 -0.33 -12.70
C HIS A 161 7.88 0.33 -14.08
N ARG A 162 8.04 1.65 -14.06
CA ARG A 162 7.92 2.49 -15.26
C ARG A 162 8.85 2.05 -16.39
N GLU A 163 10.11 1.74 -16.09
CA GLU A 163 11.11 1.42 -17.11
C GLU A 163 10.94 0.01 -17.72
N GLN A 164 10.19 -0.86 -17.03
CA GLN A 164 9.85 -2.21 -17.49
C GLN A 164 8.46 -2.29 -18.12
N ALA A 165 7.68 -1.21 -18.05
CA ALA A 165 6.26 -1.20 -18.44
C ALA A 165 5.44 -2.29 -17.71
N ILE A 166 5.73 -2.51 -16.43
CA ILE A 166 5.02 -3.47 -15.58
C ILE A 166 4.11 -2.71 -14.63
N GLU A 167 2.84 -3.07 -14.65
CA GLU A 167 1.82 -2.57 -13.75
C GLU A 167 1.18 -3.73 -13.00
N GLN A 168 1.00 -3.58 -11.69
CA GLN A 168 0.37 -4.57 -10.82
C GLN A 168 -0.58 -3.89 -9.85
N VAL A 169 -1.66 -4.57 -9.49
CA VAL A 169 -2.57 -4.13 -8.42
C VAL A 169 -2.66 -5.23 -7.38
N LEU A 170 -2.26 -4.92 -6.16
CA LEU A 170 -2.47 -5.76 -4.99
C LEU A 170 -3.80 -5.33 -4.35
N THR A 171 -4.85 -6.12 -4.58
CA THR A 171 -6.18 -5.83 -4.03
C THR A 171 -6.38 -6.54 -2.70
N PRO A 172 -7.02 -5.89 -1.72
CA PRO A 172 -7.40 -6.53 -0.46
C PRO A 172 -8.22 -7.79 -0.72
N GLY A 173 -7.84 -8.87 -0.05
CA GLY A 173 -8.63 -10.10 -0.12
C GLY A 173 -9.99 -9.91 0.55
N ARG A 174 -11.06 -10.36 -0.11
CA ARG A 174 -12.41 -10.43 0.49
C ARG A 174 -12.67 -11.84 0.99
N ALA A 175 -13.15 -11.98 2.22
CA ALA A 175 -13.56 -13.23 2.81
C ALA A 175 -15.02 -13.18 3.25
N MET A 176 -15.68 -14.35 3.31
CA MET A 176 -17.02 -14.46 3.85
C MET A 176 -17.05 -15.50 4.98
N ILE A 177 -17.63 -15.11 6.10
CA ILE A 177 -17.93 -16.01 7.23
C ILE A 177 -19.40 -16.38 7.18
N PHE A 178 -19.69 -17.66 7.07
CA PHE A 178 -21.07 -18.17 7.15
C PHE A 178 -21.48 -18.35 8.61
N ALA A 179 -22.22 -17.39 9.16
CA ALA A 179 -22.71 -17.39 10.52
C ALA A 179 -24.23 -17.60 10.63
N ALA A 180 -24.91 -17.92 9.53
CA ALA A 180 -26.38 -18.09 9.46
C ALA A 180 -26.90 -19.45 9.97
N GLY A 181 -26.03 -20.35 10.41
CA GLY A 181 -26.42 -21.70 10.86
C GLY A 181 -27.12 -21.72 12.21
N LEU A 182 -28.19 -22.53 12.34
CA LEU A 182 -29.00 -22.69 13.56
C LEU A 182 -28.25 -23.28 14.76
N GLY A 183 -27.08 -23.91 14.54
CA GLY A 183 -26.25 -24.47 15.60
C GLY A 183 -26.92 -25.62 16.41
N THR A 184 -27.84 -26.36 15.83
CA THR A 184 -28.67 -27.35 16.50
C THR A 184 -27.92 -28.40 17.32
N ARG A 185 -26.65 -28.70 16.95
CA ARG A 185 -25.78 -29.64 17.68
C ARG A 185 -25.21 -29.07 18.97
N LEU A 186 -25.36 -27.79 19.21
CA LEU A 186 -24.86 -27.08 20.42
C LEU A 186 -26.00 -26.67 21.35
N LYS A 187 -27.21 -27.20 21.15
CA LYS A 187 -28.30 -26.97 22.08
C LYS A 187 -27.98 -27.56 23.47
N PRO A 188 -28.42 -26.93 24.57
CA PRO A 188 -29.33 -25.76 24.60
C PRO A 188 -28.66 -24.37 24.44
N ILE A 189 -27.34 -24.27 24.34
CA ILE A 189 -26.62 -23.00 24.28
C ILE A 189 -27.11 -22.14 23.13
N THR A 190 -27.33 -22.77 21.96
CA THR A 190 -27.77 -22.07 20.74
C THR A 190 -29.28 -21.79 20.69
N ASP A 191 -30.03 -22.05 21.77
CA ASP A 191 -31.40 -21.59 21.91
C ASP A 191 -31.48 -20.10 22.27
N THR A 192 -30.41 -19.52 22.84
CA THR A 192 -30.35 -18.12 23.28
C THR A 192 -29.29 -17.26 22.59
N MET A 193 -28.38 -17.85 21.81
CA MET A 193 -27.33 -17.12 21.09
C MET A 193 -26.93 -17.82 19.80
N PRO A 194 -26.41 -17.08 18.78
CA PRO A 194 -25.93 -17.69 17.56
C PRO A 194 -24.66 -18.52 17.81
N LYS A 195 -24.50 -19.63 17.11
CA LYS A 195 -23.30 -20.48 17.21
C LYS A 195 -21.99 -19.70 17.10
N ALA A 196 -21.97 -18.68 16.24
CA ALA A 196 -20.79 -17.83 16.02
C ALA A 196 -20.31 -17.10 17.28
N LEU A 197 -21.23 -16.81 18.21
CA LEU A 197 -20.92 -16.13 19.47
C LEU A 197 -20.73 -17.06 20.66
N VAL A 198 -20.89 -18.38 20.50
CA VAL A 198 -20.61 -19.35 21.56
C VAL A 198 -19.15 -19.22 22.00
N PRO A 199 -18.90 -18.98 23.31
CA PRO A 199 -17.55 -18.80 23.79
C PRO A 199 -16.80 -20.14 23.89
N VAL A 200 -15.56 -20.15 23.44
CA VAL A 200 -14.59 -21.22 23.64
C VAL A 200 -13.37 -20.61 24.33
N ASN A 201 -13.02 -21.11 25.51
CA ASN A 201 -11.96 -20.53 26.34
C ASN A 201 -12.14 -19.01 26.59
N GLY A 202 -13.39 -18.58 26.83
CA GLY A 202 -13.73 -17.20 27.12
C GLY A 202 -13.78 -16.24 25.90
N LYS A 203 -13.64 -16.77 24.68
CA LYS A 203 -13.60 -16.00 23.45
C LYS A 203 -14.60 -16.54 22.42
N PRO A 204 -15.44 -15.68 21.78
CA PRO A 204 -16.40 -16.10 20.78
C PRO A 204 -15.75 -16.81 19.58
N LEU A 205 -16.41 -17.84 19.04
CA LEU A 205 -15.95 -18.55 17.84
C LEU A 205 -15.73 -17.62 16.66
N LEU A 206 -16.56 -16.59 16.51
CA LEU A 206 -16.46 -15.59 15.45
C LEU A 206 -15.13 -14.81 15.54
N GLU A 207 -14.71 -14.45 16.75
CA GLU A 207 -13.47 -13.73 16.99
C GLU A 207 -12.24 -14.53 16.54
N TYR A 208 -12.19 -15.83 16.81
CA TYR A 208 -11.13 -16.72 16.29
C TYR A 208 -11.08 -16.75 14.76
N GLN A 209 -12.25 -16.73 14.10
CA GLN A 209 -12.32 -16.70 12.64
C GLN A 209 -11.81 -15.38 12.08
N LEU A 210 -12.25 -14.27 12.67
CA LEU A 210 -11.81 -12.92 12.28
C LEU A 210 -10.29 -12.74 12.42
N GLU A 211 -9.72 -13.19 13.54
CA GLU A 211 -8.26 -13.13 13.74
C GLU A 211 -7.48 -13.95 12.72
N LYS A 212 -7.95 -15.17 12.39
CA LYS A 212 -7.32 -16.00 11.37
C LYS A 212 -7.37 -15.34 9.99
N LEU A 213 -8.51 -14.77 9.60
CA LEU A 213 -8.65 -14.09 8.32
C LEU A 213 -7.77 -12.84 8.26
N LYS A 214 -7.71 -12.06 9.34
CA LYS A 214 -6.81 -10.90 9.43
C LYS A 214 -5.33 -11.30 9.34
N ALA A 215 -4.94 -12.33 10.08
CA ALA A 215 -3.58 -12.85 10.01
C ALA A 215 -3.20 -13.34 8.60
N ALA A 216 -4.19 -13.76 7.82
CA ALA A 216 -4.05 -14.15 6.41
C ALA A 216 -4.14 -12.95 5.43
N GLY A 217 -4.27 -11.70 5.94
CA GLY A 217 -4.28 -10.49 5.12
C GLY A 217 -5.64 -10.09 4.55
N PHE A 218 -6.74 -10.74 4.98
CA PHE A 218 -8.10 -10.31 4.60
C PHE A 218 -8.55 -9.12 5.44
N THR A 219 -8.96 -8.05 4.76
CA THR A 219 -9.44 -6.81 5.42
C THR A 219 -10.90 -6.53 5.16
N ASP A 220 -11.43 -7.03 4.05
CA ASP A 220 -12.86 -6.97 3.72
C ASP A 220 -13.50 -8.32 4.07
N ILE A 221 -14.20 -8.37 5.21
CA ILE A 221 -14.81 -9.59 5.73
C ILE A 221 -16.33 -9.42 5.82
N VAL A 222 -17.05 -10.14 4.98
CA VAL A 222 -18.50 -10.19 4.99
C VAL A 222 -18.95 -11.32 5.92
N ILE A 223 -19.87 -11.05 6.84
CA ILE A 223 -20.45 -12.05 7.72
C ILE A 223 -21.92 -12.25 7.31
N ASN A 224 -22.24 -13.44 6.81
CA ASN A 224 -23.61 -13.83 6.52
C ASN A 224 -24.32 -14.17 7.83
N VAL A 225 -25.41 -13.46 8.13
CA VAL A 225 -26.20 -13.65 9.35
C VAL A 225 -27.66 -13.95 9.01
N HIS A 226 -28.36 -14.71 9.86
CA HIS A 226 -29.77 -14.98 9.75
C HIS A 226 -30.46 -15.06 11.13
N HIS A 227 -30.11 -16.08 11.91
CA HIS A 227 -30.65 -16.27 13.25
C HIS A 227 -29.83 -15.49 14.27
N PHE A 228 -30.49 -14.72 15.15
CA PHE A 228 -29.83 -13.78 16.08
C PHE A 228 -28.92 -12.77 15.38
N ALA A 229 -29.36 -12.20 14.24
CA ALA A 229 -28.58 -11.23 13.46
C ALA A 229 -28.15 -10.03 14.32
N ASP A 230 -29.08 -9.49 15.11
CA ASP A 230 -28.85 -8.34 15.98
C ASP A 230 -27.66 -8.56 16.95
N MET A 231 -27.55 -9.76 17.53
CA MET A 231 -26.43 -10.08 18.43
C MET A 231 -25.07 -10.09 17.73
N ILE A 232 -25.03 -10.53 16.46
CA ILE A 232 -23.79 -10.52 15.67
C ILE A 232 -23.45 -9.10 15.22
N GLU A 233 -24.46 -8.28 14.92
CA GLU A 233 -24.26 -6.87 14.56
C GLU A 233 -23.75 -6.05 15.74
N GLU A 234 -24.31 -6.27 16.93
CA GLU A 234 -23.82 -5.66 18.18
C GLU A 234 -22.37 -6.08 18.48
N PHE A 235 -22.05 -7.35 18.32
CA PHE A 235 -20.68 -7.85 18.46
C PHE A 235 -19.70 -7.22 17.47
N LYS A 236 -20.13 -6.96 16.21
CA LYS A 236 -19.31 -6.25 15.21
C LYS A 236 -18.98 -4.82 15.67
N LEU A 237 -19.95 -4.10 16.22
CA LEU A 237 -19.76 -2.74 16.72
C LEU A 237 -18.75 -2.70 17.86
N ASP A 238 -18.80 -3.65 18.77
CA ASP A 238 -17.85 -3.76 19.89
C ASP A 238 -16.43 -4.16 19.40
N THR A 239 -16.32 -4.99 18.38
CA THR A 239 -15.04 -5.39 17.80
C THR A 239 -14.45 -4.37 16.83
N SER A 240 -15.25 -3.46 16.27
CA SER A 240 -14.76 -2.38 15.40
C SER A 240 -13.77 -1.46 16.12
N TYR A 241 -13.85 -1.38 17.45
CA TYR A 241 -12.91 -0.63 18.27
C TYR A 241 -11.53 -1.33 18.40
N LYS A 242 -11.49 -2.67 18.35
CA LYS A 242 -10.24 -3.45 18.35
C LYS A 242 -9.58 -3.55 16.98
N TYR A 243 -10.33 -3.24 15.94
CA TYR A 243 -9.93 -3.44 14.57
C TYR A 243 -10.37 -2.24 13.71
N PRO A 244 -9.65 -1.10 13.78
CA PRO A 244 -9.95 0.01 12.90
C PRO A 244 -9.89 -0.46 11.44
N HIS A 245 -10.94 -0.11 10.72
CA HIS A 245 -11.12 -0.40 9.29
C HIS A 245 -9.99 0.18 8.46
#